data_f6e467c72d307f71b9156098698659af
#
_entry.id   f6e467c72d307f71b9156098698659af
#
_cell.length_a   1.000
_cell.length_b   1.000
_cell.length_c   1.000
_cell.angle_alpha   90.00
_cell.angle_beta   90.00
_cell.angle_gamma   90.00
#
_symmetry.space_group_name_H-M   'P 1'
#
loop_
_entity.id
_entity.type
_entity.pdbx_description
1 polymer ?
#
loop_
_entity_poly.entity_id
_entity_poly.type
_entity_poly.pdbx_seq_one_letter_code
_entity_poly.pdbx_strand_id
1 'polypeptide(L)'
;MRWFSRARARTGTGPLLVVDKLDVYYGRAHAVQGVSLTLERGVIAVVGRNGMGKTTLCNAITGLVPAAGSVRLAGEEILGLPPNAITERGVGYVPQGRRVWPSLSVDEHLRLAAHGRRGPWTVERIYTTFPRLGERRRHGGAELSGGEQQMLTIARALLLNPILLVMDEPTEGLAPVIVQQVAAMLRHLAADGAISVLLIEQNLGVAIEVADTVDVMVNGRIARSMPARELAADRGLQQRLLGVTVGADEDETADAAGVPAPPDEPIEIFTVKRAGDEAPAHRRRPPSRPRRHRP
;
A
#
# COMPACT_ATOMS: atom_id res chain seq x y z
N MET A 1 8.22 17.48 -18.77
CA MET A 1 9.38 16.57 -18.83
C MET A 1 10.48 16.79 -17.77
N ARG A 2 10.47 17.88 -17.00
CA ARG A 2 11.50 18.22 -15.99
C ARG A 2 11.24 17.74 -14.56
N TRP A 3 10.10 17.13 -14.28
CA TRP A 3 9.66 16.87 -12.87
C TRP A 3 10.15 15.53 -12.31
N PHE A 4 10.18 14.46 -13.10
CA PHE A 4 10.66 13.15 -12.65
C PHE A 4 12.16 13.10 -12.31
N SER A 5 12.96 14.02 -12.87
CA SER A 5 14.36 14.21 -12.50
C SER A 5 14.53 14.84 -11.09
N ARG A 6 13.54 15.62 -10.63
CA ARG A 6 13.57 16.27 -9.31
C ARG A 6 13.18 15.34 -8.16
N ALA A 7 12.28 14.36 -8.36
CA ALA A 7 11.86 13.44 -7.29
C ALA A 7 13.00 12.52 -6.83
N ARG A 8 13.91 12.13 -7.72
CA ARG A 8 15.09 11.32 -7.39
C ARG A 8 16.20 12.08 -6.63
N ALA A 9 16.23 13.40 -6.68
CA ALA A 9 17.27 14.24 -6.06
C ALA A 9 16.86 14.80 -4.69
N ARG A 10 15.65 14.49 -4.19
CA ARG A 10 15.13 15.02 -2.92
C ARG A 10 15.31 14.01 -1.76
N THR A 11 16.53 13.53 -1.55
CA THR A 11 16.96 12.97 -0.26
C THR A 11 17.15 14.11 0.76
N GLY A 12 16.06 14.86 0.99
CA GLY A 12 16.02 15.82 2.08
C GLY A 12 16.13 15.07 3.40
N THR A 13 16.89 15.62 4.33
CA THR A 13 17.09 15.09 5.70
C THR A 13 15.84 15.23 6.58
N GLY A 14 14.69 15.63 6.04
CA GLY A 14 13.44 15.83 6.76
C GLY A 14 12.39 14.76 6.47
N PRO A 15 11.25 14.82 7.20
CA PRO A 15 10.15 13.88 7.07
C PRO A 15 9.55 13.85 5.68
N LEU A 16 9.11 12.66 5.25
CA LEU A 16 8.46 12.48 3.96
C LEU A 16 7.04 13.02 3.95
N LEU A 17 6.25 12.70 4.98
CA LEU A 17 4.88 13.18 5.14
C LEU A 17 4.74 13.87 6.48
N VAL A 18 4.20 15.09 6.45
CA VAL A 18 3.79 15.83 7.65
C VAL A 18 2.35 16.26 7.48
N VAL A 19 1.51 15.81 8.37
CA VAL A 19 0.12 16.28 8.53
C VAL A 19 0.09 17.11 9.81
N ASP A 20 -0.39 18.37 9.71
CA ASP A 20 -0.45 19.27 10.84
C ASP A 20 -1.85 19.84 11.00
N LYS A 21 -2.48 19.55 12.14
CA LYS A 21 -3.80 20.03 12.55
C LYS A 21 -4.85 19.88 11.46
N LEU A 22 -4.94 18.70 10.87
CA LEU A 22 -5.89 18.42 9.79
C LEU A 22 -7.29 18.29 10.33
N ASP A 23 -8.21 19.09 9.77
CA ASP A 23 -9.64 19.07 10.08
C ASP A 23 -10.46 18.75 8.84
N VAL A 24 -11.44 17.84 8.97
CA VAL A 24 -12.37 17.46 7.90
C VAL A 24 -13.80 17.48 8.42
N TYR A 25 -14.67 18.12 7.67
CA TYR A 25 -16.10 18.22 7.98
C TYR A 25 -16.96 17.62 6.87
N TYR A 26 -17.98 16.85 7.23
CA TYR A 26 -19.09 16.47 6.36
C TYR A 26 -20.36 17.18 6.86
N GLY A 27 -20.67 18.32 6.26
CA GLY A 27 -21.71 19.21 6.77
C GLY A 27 -21.37 19.69 8.18
N ARG A 28 -22.15 19.23 9.19
CA ARG A 28 -21.90 19.56 10.61
C ARG A 28 -21.05 18.51 11.33
N ALA A 29 -20.83 17.36 10.73
CA ALA A 29 -20.06 16.29 11.35
C ALA A 29 -18.55 16.56 11.22
N HIS A 30 -17.84 16.74 12.34
CA HIS A 30 -16.40 16.92 12.41
C HIS A 30 -15.73 15.54 12.41
N ALA A 31 -15.40 15.02 11.25
CA ALA A 31 -14.95 13.63 11.05
C ALA A 31 -13.47 13.44 11.38
N VAL A 32 -12.62 14.42 11.09
CA VAL A 32 -11.20 14.46 11.46
C VAL A 32 -10.96 15.76 12.22
N GLN A 33 -10.34 15.70 13.40
CA GLN A 33 -10.34 16.76 14.39
C GLN A 33 -8.92 17.10 14.84
N GLY A 34 -8.25 18.01 14.11
CA GLY A 34 -6.92 18.49 14.42
C GLY A 34 -5.84 17.39 14.39
N VAL A 35 -5.96 16.44 13.46
CA VAL A 35 -5.02 15.31 13.36
C VAL A 35 -3.65 15.82 12.92
N SER A 36 -2.61 15.42 13.69
CA SER A 36 -1.21 15.63 13.34
C SER A 36 -0.48 14.30 13.37
N LEU A 37 0.31 14.01 12.33
CA LEU A 37 1.20 12.86 12.24
C LEU A 37 2.41 13.17 11.37
N THR A 38 3.49 12.43 11.59
CA THR A 38 4.73 12.58 10.83
C THR A 38 5.27 11.22 10.43
N LEU A 39 5.58 11.05 9.16
CA LEU A 39 6.25 9.87 8.61
C LEU A 39 7.61 10.29 8.05
N GLU A 40 8.68 9.85 8.70
CA GLU A 40 10.05 10.06 8.21
C GLU A 40 10.31 9.22 6.95
N ARG A 41 10.47 7.92 7.16
CA ARG A 41 10.58 6.85 6.15
C ARG A 41 9.99 5.59 6.74
N GLY A 42 9.80 4.54 5.93
CA GLY A 42 9.26 3.26 6.41
C GLY A 42 7.75 3.25 6.44
N VAL A 43 7.16 2.72 7.51
CA VAL A 43 5.71 2.51 7.63
C VAL A 43 5.16 3.14 8.90
N ILE A 44 4.14 3.99 8.74
CA ILE A 44 3.27 4.41 9.85
C ILE A 44 1.89 3.77 9.66
N ALA A 45 1.36 3.16 10.71
CA ALA A 45 0.01 2.64 10.71
C ALA A 45 -0.91 3.53 11.55
N VAL A 46 -2.08 3.88 11.01
CA VAL A 46 -3.18 4.50 11.77
C VAL A 46 -4.22 3.43 12.02
N VAL A 47 -4.40 3.06 13.28
CA VAL A 47 -5.34 2.02 13.71
C VAL A 47 -6.52 2.60 14.46
N GLY A 48 -7.64 1.90 14.43
CA GLY A 48 -8.86 2.29 15.15
C GLY A 48 -10.08 1.55 14.65
N ARG A 49 -11.17 1.61 15.40
CA ARG A 49 -12.45 0.98 15.04
C ARG A 49 -13.06 1.63 13.79
N ASN A 50 -14.03 0.95 13.18
CA ASN A 50 -14.78 1.53 12.06
C ASN A 50 -15.52 2.81 12.51
N GLY A 51 -15.60 3.78 11.58
CA GLY A 51 -16.24 5.07 11.86
C GLY A 51 -15.36 6.09 12.60
N MET A 52 -14.10 5.77 12.94
CA MET A 52 -13.21 6.70 13.67
C MET A 52 -12.60 7.80 12.81
N GLY A 53 -12.87 7.86 11.49
CA GLY A 53 -12.35 8.89 10.60
C GLY A 53 -11.13 8.48 9.78
N LYS A 54 -10.67 7.22 9.84
CA LYS A 54 -9.47 6.72 9.16
C LYS A 54 -9.50 6.92 7.64
N THR A 55 -10.54 6.42 6.96
CA THR A 55 -10.75 6.63 5.51
C THR A 55 -10.87 8.11 5.15
N THR A 56 -11.47 8.92 6.03
CA THR A 56 -11.57 10.37 5.85
C THR A 56 -10.19 11.03 5.85
N LEU A 57 -9.28 10.59 6.72
CA LEU A 57 -7.89 11.02 6.75
C LEU A 57 -7.18 10.70 5.42
N CYS A 58 -7.32 9.46 4.90
CA CYS A 58 -6.80 9.10 3.58
C CYS A 58 -7.35 9.99 2.47
N ASN A 59 -8.67 10.20 2.46
CA ASN A 59 -9.35 11.01 1.45
C ASN A 59 -8.87 12.47 1.48
N ALA A 60 -8.61 13.04 2.65
CA ALA A 60 -8.08 14.39 2.78
C ALA A 60 -6.63 14.49 2.25
N ILE A 61 -5.76 13.56 2.64
CA ILE A 61 -4.36 13.52 2.18
C ILE A 61 -4.28 13.35 0.65
N THR A 62 -5.21 12.59 0.06
CA THR A 62 -5.25 12.32 -1.38
C THR A 62 -6.09 13.32 -2.19
N GLY A 63 -6.64 14.36 -1.53
CA GLY A 63 -7.38 15.44 -2.19
C GLY A 63 -8.79 15.05 -2.64
N LEU A 64 -9.35 13.96 -2.11
CA LEU A 64 -10.70 13.47 -2.45
C LEU A 64 -11.80 14.19 -1.65
N VAL A 65 -11.45 14.82 -0.54
CA VAL A 65 -12.36 15.64 0.29
C VAL A 65 -11.68 16.94 0.69
N PRO A 66 -12.43 18.05 0.82
CA PRO A 66 -11.88 19.31 1.34
C PRO A 66 -11.50 19.16 2.81
N ALA A 67 -10.38 19.77 3.19
CA ALA A 67 -9.87 19.78 4.55
C ALA A 67 -9.20 21.12 4.88
N ALA A 68 -9.05 21.41 6.16
CA ALA A 68 -8.26 22.53 6.67
C ALA A 68 -7.04 22.02 7.44
N GLY A 69 -6.02 22.84 7.59
CA GLY A 69 -4.73 22.46 8.19
C GLY A 69 -3.60 22.50 7.19
N SER A 70 -2.63 21.56 7.29
CA SER A 70 -1.51 21.44 6.34
C SER A 70 -1.17 19.97 6.11
N VAL A 71 -0.88 19.60 4.85
CA VAL A 71 -0.34 18.30 4.47
C VAL A 71 0.86 18.51 3.56
N ARG A 72 2.06 18.17 4.03
CA ARG A 72 3.29 18.34 3.26
C ARG A 72 3.88 17.00 2.89
N LEU A 73 4.19 16.85 1.61
CA LEU A 73 4.92 15.70 1.07
C LEU A 73 6.33 16.15 0.66
N ALA A 74 7.36 15.59 1.26
CA ALA A 74 8.76 15.96 1.05
C ALA A 74 8.99 17.50 1.15
N GLY A 75 8.31 18.13 2.12
CA GLY A 75 8.37 19.57 2.39
C GLY A 75 7.47 20.45 1.51
N GLU A 76 6.79 19.91 0.48
CA GLU A 76 5.85 20.66 -0.36
C GLU A 76 4.42 20.51 0.15
N GLU A 77 3.71 21.61 0.26
CA GLU A 77 2.28 21.60 0.61
C GLU A 77 1.47 20.94 -0.52
N ILE A 78 0.64 19.96 -0.15
CA ILE A 78 -0.23 19.23 -1.09
C ILE A 78 -1.71 19.35 -0.75
N LEU A 79 -2.07 19.89 0.43
CA LEU A 79 -3.47 20.09 0.81
C LEU A 79 -4.14 21.05 -0.16
N GLY A 80 -5.38 20.74 -0.54
CA GLY A 80 -6.17 21.54 -1.48
C GLY A 80 -5.79 21.35 -2.96
N LEU A 81 -4.77 20.56 -3.27
CA LEU A 81 -4.48 20.19 -4.65
C LEU A 81 -5.46 19.10 -5.13
N PRO A 82 -5.80 19.06 -6.44
CA PRO A 82 -6.63 17.99 -6.97
C PRO A 82 -5.88 16.64 -6.97
N PRO A 83 -6.60 15.49 -6.91
CA PRO A 83 -5.99 14.15 -6.75
C PRO A 83 -4.94 13.80 -7.80
N ASN A 84 -5.14 14.21 -9.05
CA ASN A 84 -4.15 13.99 -10.11
C ASN A 84 -2.83 14.72 -9.84
N ALA A 85 -2.88 15.97 -9.34
CA ALA A 85 -1.69 16.73 -9.01
C ALA A 85 -0.94 16.16 -7.78
N ILE A 86 -1.69 15.59 -6.81
CA ILE A 86 -1.11 14.88 -5.66
C ILE A 86 -0.43 13.59 -6.12
N THR A 87 -1.08 12.83 -7.02
CA THR A 87 -0.50 11.62 -7.63
C THR A 87 0.78 11.92 -8.41
N GLU A 88 0.81 13.02 -9.15
CA GLU A 88 2.01 13.49 -9.87
C GLU A 88 3.16 13.83 -8.93
N ARG A 89 2.90 14.20 -7.70
CA ARG A 89 3.91 14.44 -6.66
C ARG A 89 4.41 13.17 -5.99
N GLY A 90 3.90 12.02 -6.40
CA GLY A 90 4.39 10.71 -5.97
C GLY A 90 3.55 10.09 -4.85
N VAL A 91 2.28 10.43 -4.73
CA VAL A 91 1.34 9.68 -3.86
C VAL A 91 0.61 8.63 -4.68
N GLY A 92 0.75 7.35 -4.27
CA GLY A 92 -0.08 6.24 -4.72
C GLY A 92 -1.18 5.98 -3.69
N TYR A 93 -2.40 5.69 -4.13
CA TYR A 93 -3.51 5.39 -3.24
C TYR A 93 -4.15 4.04 -3.55
N VAL A 94 -4.30 3.23 -2.52
CA VAL A 94 -5.03 1.95 -2.52
C VAL A 94 -6.27 2.14 -1.67
N PRO A 95 -7.45 2.40 -2.26
CA PRO A 95 -8.68 2.64 -1.51
C PRO A 95 -9.27 1.34 -0.98
N GLN A 96 -10.08 1.44 0.08
CA GLN A 96 -10.92 0.37 0.58
C GLN A 96 -11.87 -0.16 -0.52
N GLY A 97 -12.16 -1.47 -0.50
CA GLY A 97 -13.14 -2.08 -1.40
C GLY A 97 -12.60 -2.46 -2.79
N ARG A 98 -11.29 -2.59 -2.95
CA ARG A 98 -10.56 -3.17 -4.11
C ARG A 98 -10.75 -2.45 -5.46
N ARG A 99 -11.87 -1.81 -5.75
CA ARG A 99 -12.23 -0.97 -6.91
C ARG A 99 -11.61 -1.40 -8.25
N VAL A 100 -11.85 -2.67 -8.63
CA VAL A 100 -11.43 -3.25 -9.92
C VAL A 100 -12.56 -3.09 -10.92
N TRP A 101 -12.25 -2.75 -12.19
CA TRP A 101 -13.25 -2.72 -13.25
C TRP A 101 -13.57 -4.14 -13.70
N PRO A 102 -14.82 -4.60 -13.59
CA PRO A 102 -15.19 -6.00 -13.87
C PRO A 102 -14.85 -6.47 -15.28
N SER A 103 -14.99 -5.58 -16.26
CA SER A 103 -14.85 -5.88 -17.70
C SER A 103 -13.42 -5.78 -18.22
N LEU A 104 -12.52 -5.09 -17.51
CA LEU A 104 -11.15 -4.98 -17.95
C LEU A 104 -10.34 -6.20 -17.50
N SER A 105 -9.49 -6.71 -18.36
CA SER A 105 -8.51 -7.74 -18.02
C SER A 105 -7.41 -7.19 -17.08
N VAL A 106 -6.70 -8.08 -16.40
CA VAL A 106 -5.53 -7.69 -15.58
C VAL A 106 -4.54 -6.87 -16.39
N ASP A 107 -4.20 -7.29 -17.62
CA ASP A 107 -3.25 -6.59 -18.49
C ASP A 107 -3.74 -5.18 -18.85
N GLU A 108 -5.01 -5.01 -19.16
CA GLU A 108 -5.60 -3.70 -19.47
C GLU A 108 -5.57 -2.76 -18.26
N HIS A 109 -5.90 -3.27 -17.05
CA HIS A 109 -5.79 -2.50 -15.81
C HIS A 109 -4.36 -1.98 -15.59
N LEU A 110 -3.36 -2.87 -15.75
CA LEU A 110 -1.95 -2.52 -15.51
C LEU A 110 -1.42 -1.55 -16.57
N ARG A 111 -1.74 -1.78 -17.86
CA ARG A 111 -1.34 -0.87 -18.95
C ARG A 111 -1.96 0.50 -18.84
N LEU A 112 -3.23 0.57 -18.43
CA LEU A 112 -3.92 1.84 -18.18
C LEU A 112 -3.25 2.63 -17.05
N ALA A 113 -2.91 1.95 -15.94
CA ALA A 113 -2.22 2.58 -14.82
C ALA A 113 -0.77 3.03 -15.17
N ALA A 114 -0.07 2.26 -16.01
CA ALA A 114 1.29 2.55 -16.44
C ALA A 114 1.36 3.63 -17.53
N HIS A 115 0.22 4.00 -18.15
CA HIS A 115 0.22 4.91 -19.29
C HIS A 115 0.88 6.26 -18.96
N GLY A 116 1.87 6.66 -19.75
CA GLY A 116 2.62 7.90 -19.56
C GLY A 116 3.53 7.93 -18.33
N ARG A 117 3.61 6.85 -17.55
CA ARG A 117 4.46 6.75 -16.35
C ARG A 117 5.83 6.18 -16.69
N ARG A 118 6.86 6.71 -16.02
CA ARG A 118 8.24 6.21 -16.12
C ARG A 118 8.80 6.03 -14.72
N GLY A 119 9.52 4.92 -14.51
CA GLY A 119 10.14 4.65 -13.22
C GLY A 119 10.48 3.18 -13.05
N PRO A 120 10.92 2.77 -11.86
CA PRO A 120 11.33 1.40 -11.58
C PRO A 120 10.17 0.39 -11.60
N TRP A 121 8.92 0.83 -11.36
CA TRP A 121 7.75 -0.03 -11.44
C TRP A 121 7.20 0.00 -12.87
N THR A 122 7.39 -1.10 -13.58
CA THR A 122 6.86 -1.37 -14.94
C THR A 122 5.86 -2.51 -14.89
N VAL A 123 5.09 -2.70 -15.97
CA VAL A 123 4.15 -3.84 -16.06
C VAL A 123 4.89 -5.18 -15.95
N GLU A 124 6.08 -5.28 -16.54
CA GLU A 124 6.93 -6.46 -16.46
C GLU A 124 7.38 -6.73 -15.02
N ARG A 125 7.81 -5.68 -14.30
CA ARG A 125 8.16 -5.82 -12.87
C ARG A 125 6.96 -6.22 -12.03
N ILE A 126 5.76 -5.70 -12.32
CA ILE A 126 4.54 -6.14 -11.63
C ILE A 126 4.30 -7.64 -11.81
N TYR A 127 4.41 -8.17 -13.03
CA TYR A 127 4.23 -9.61 -13.27
C TYR A 127 5.31 -10.48 -12.59
N THR A 128 6.52 -9.96 -12.46
CA THR A 128 7.59 -10.63 -11.70
C THR A 128 7.31 -10.60 -10.19
N THR A 129 6.79 -9.47 -9.68
CA THR A 129 6.49 -9.28 -8.26
C THR A 129 5.22 -10.01 -7.85
N PHE A 130 4.23 -10.07 -8.73
CA PHE A 130 2.92 -10.71 -8.52
C PHE A 130 2.68 -11.80 -9.57
N PRO A 131 3.31 -12.99 -9.46
CA PRO A 131 3.22 -14.04 -10.48
C PRO A 131 1.77 -14.47 -10.78
N ARG A 132 0.91 -14.50 -9.75
CA ARG A 132 -0.52 -14.83 -9.91
C ARG A 132 -1.25 -13.86 -10.82
N LEU A 133 -0.91 -12.57 -10.83
CA LEU A 133 -1.45 -11.61 -11.80
C LEU A 133 -0.97 -11.92 -13.23
N GLY A 134 0.26 -12.43 -13.36
CA GLY A 134 0.80 -12.91 -14.64
C GLY A 134 0.01 -14.10 -15.20
N GLU A 135 -0.31 -15.09 -14.37
CA GLU A 135 -1.14 -16.25 -14.72
C GLU A 135 -2.56 -15.84 -15.12
N ARG A 136 -3.11 -14.83 -14.44
CA ARG A 136 -4.47 -14.29 -14.67
C ARG A 136 -4.51 -13.13 -15.67
N ARG A 137 -3.45 -12.90 -16.42
CA ARG A 137 -3.25 -11.74 -17.28
C ARG A 137 -4.44 -11.39 -18.18
N ARG A 138 -5.14 -12.42 -18.72
CA ARG A 138 -6.25 -12.27 -19.66
C ARG A 138 -7.63 -12.33 -18.98
N HIS A 139 -7.70 -12.61 -17.68
CA HIS A 139 -8.96 -12.69 -16.95
C HIS A 139 -9.48 -11.29 -16.63
N GLY A 140 -10.80 -11.13 -16.70
CA GLY A 140 -11.49 -9.90 -16.29
C GLY A 140 -11.46 -9.70 -14.77
N GLY A 141 -11.59 -8.45 -14.34
CA GLY A 141 -11.56 -8.13 -12.90
C GLY A 141 -12.62 -8.86 -12.07
N ALA A 142 -13.77 -9.21 -12.67
CA ALA A 142 -14.83 -9.97 -12.02
C ALA A 142 -14.48 -11.46 -11.81
N GLU A 143 -13.52 -11.99 -12.56
CA GLU A 143 -13.11 -13.40 -12.51
C GLU A 143 -11.98 -13.64 -11.48
N LEU A 144 -11.47 -12.57 -10.85
CA LEU A 144 -10.41 -12.64 -9.88
C LEU A 144 -10.96 -12.95 -8.48
N SER A 145 -10.22 -13.75 -7.72
CA SER A 145 -10.46 -13.90 -6.28
C SER A 145 -10.24 -12.56 -5.54
N GLY A 146 -10.79 -12.45 -4.33
CA GLY A 146 -10.61 -11.22 -3.53
C GLY A 146 -9.14 -10.86 -3.26
N GLY A 147 -8.27 -11.86 -3.08
CA GLY A 147 -6.83 -11.65 -2.94
C GLY A 147 -6.17 -11.15 -4.23
N GLU A 148 -6.52 -11.75 -5.38
CA GLU A 148 -6.02 -11.31 -6.69
C GLU A 148 -6.49 -9.90 -7.04
N GLN A 149 -7.73 -9.53 -6.71
CA GLN A 149 -8.24 -8.16 -6.86
C GLN A 149 -7.46 -7.16 -6.00
N GLN A 150 -7.15 -7.54 -4.76
CA GLN A 150 -6.35 -6.70 -3.87
C GLN A 150 -4.93 -6.52 -4.42
N MET A 151 -4.27 -7.60 -4.87
CA MET A 151 -2.96 -7.52 -5.51
C MET A 151 -2.98 -6.63 -6.76
N LEU A 152 -4.03 -6.73 -7.58
CA LEU A 152 -4.21 -5.87 -8.77
C LEU A 152 -4.35 -4.40 -8.38
N THR A 153 -5.09 -4.09 -7.32
CA THR A 153 -5.26 -2.71 -6.84
C THR A 153 -3.93 -2.13 -6.33
N ILE A 154 -3.17 -2.91 -5.58
CA ILE A 154 -1.81 -2.53 -5.12
C ILE A 154 -0.87 -2.35 -6.31
N ALA A 155 -0.87 -3.28 -7.26
CA ALA A 155 -0.03 -3.22 -8.46
C ALA A 155 -0.30 -1.94 -9.29
N ARG A 156 -1.57 -1.55 -9.42
CA ARG A 156 -1.96 -0.29 -10.09
C ARG A 156 -1.38 0.94 -9.38
N ALA A 157 -1.40 0.96 -8.05
CA ALA A 157 -0.81 2.06 -7.28
C ALA A 157 0.71 2.11 -7.39
N LEU A 158 1.40 0.95 -7.41
CA LEU A 158 2.84 0.86 -7.62
C LEU A 158 3.28 1.35 -9.00
N LEU A 159 2.49 1.09 -10.06
CA LEU A 159 2.76 1.58 -11.42
C LEU A 159 2.76 3.11 -11.54
N LEU A 160 2.19 3.82 -10.57
CA LEU A 160 2.33 5.28 -10.47
C LEU A 160 3.74 5.70 -10.06
N ASN A 161 4.60 4.76 -9.66
CA ASN A 161 5.96 4.98 -9.15
C ASN A 161 5.96 5.94 -7.95
N PRO A 162 5.19 5.65 -6.88
CA PRO A 162 5.03 6.55 -5.75
C PRO A 162 6.27 6.61 -4.87
N ILE A 163 6.43 7.71 -4.12
CA ILE A 163 7.33 7.82 -2.96
C ILE A 163 6.58 7.59 -1.65
N LEU A 164 5.26 7.84 -1.65
CA LEU A 164 4.34 7.55 -0.56
C LEU A 164 3.18 6.69 -1.07
N LEU A 165 2.98 5.54 -0.46
CA LEU A 165 1.82 4.67 -0.71
C LEU A 165 0.84 4.82 0.46
N VAL A 166 -0.36 5.34 0.19
CA VAL A 166 -1.47 5.43 1.15
C VAL A 166 -2.37 4.23 0.92
N MET A 167 -2.64 3.45 1.96
CA MET A 167 -3.44 2.23 1.87
C MET A 167 -4.56 2.25 2.91
N ASP A 168 -5.78 2.07 2.45
CA ASP A 168 -6.98 2.11 3.28
C ASP A 168 -7.58 0.70 3.43
N GLU A 169 -7.35 0.09 4.59
CA GLU A 169 -7.79 -1.24 5.01
C GLU A 169 -7.48 -2.33 3.95
N PRO A 170 -6.20 -2.46 3.52
CA PRO A 170 -5.84 -3.36 2.41
C PRO A 170 -6.04 -4.84 2.72
N THR A 171 -6.20 -5.23 3.99
CA THR A 171 -6.38 -6.64 4.39
C THR A 171 -7.83 -7.01 4.71
N GLU A 172 -8.75 -6.05 4.63
CA GLU A 172 -10.16 -6.30 4.95
C GLU A 172 -10.79 -7.40 4.07
N GLY A 173 -11.45 -8.38 4.72
CA GLY A 173 -12.16 -9.46 4.04
C GLY A 173 -11.25 -10.38 3.22
N LEU A 174 -9.97 -10.47 3.53
CA LEU A 174 -9.02 -11.41 2.94
C LEU A 174 -8.84 -12.65 3.82
N ALA A 175 -8.57 -13.78 3.17
CA ALA A 175 -8.15 -14.99 3.88
C ALA A 175 -6.82 -14.77 4.62
N PRO A 176 -6.59 -15.42 5.78
CA PRO A 176 -5.39 -15.20 6.60
C PRO A 176 -4.07 -15.34 5.83
N VAL A 177 -3.97 -16.32 4.93
CA VAL A 177 -2.77 -16.53 4.10
C VAL A 177 -2.49 -15.33 3.19
N ILE A 178 -3.52 -14.69 2.64
CA ILE A 178 -3.38 -13.50 1.80
C ILE A 178 -2.98 -12.28 2.65
N VAL A 179 -3.56 -12.15 3.84
CA VAL A 179 -3.16 -11.10 4.81
C VAL A 179 -1.68 -11.15 5.09
N GLN A 180 -1.13 -12.33 5.38
CA GLN A 180 0.31 -12.53 5.61
C GLN A 180 1.16 -12.13 4.40
N GLN A 181 0.70 -12.45 3.20
CA GLN A 181 1.41 -12.07 1.97
C GLN A 181 1.41 -10.57 1.74
N VAL A 182 0.28 -9.89 1.98
CA VAL A 182 0.20 -8.42 1.93
C VAL A 182 1.15 -7.80 2.94
N ALA A 183 1.14 -8.29 4.19
CA ALA A 183 2.03 -7.79 5.24
C ALA A 183 3.52 -7.96 4.88
N ALA A 184 3.92 -9.14 4.39
CA ALA A 184 5.28 -9.41 3.96
C ALA A 184 5.71 -8.50 2.79
N MET A 185 4.83 -8.28 1.81
CA MET A 185 5.07 -7.37 0.69
C MET A 185 5.28 -5.93 1.18
N LEU A 186 4.43 -5.44 2.09
CA LEU A 186 4.55 -4.06 2.62
C LEU A 186 5.87 -3.84 3.36
N ARG A 187 6.27 -4.80 4.20
CA ARG A 187 7.59 -4.76 4.87
C ARG A 187 8.73 -4.69 3.87
N HIS A 188 8.65 -5.48 2.81
CA HIS A 188 9.69 -5.49 1.79
C HIS A 188 9.75 -4.16 1.02
N LEU A 189 8.61 -3.60 0.61
CA LEU A 189 8.53 -2.30 -0.08
C LEU A 189 9.13 -1.17 0.77
N ALA A 190 8.88 -1.19 2.08
CA ALA A 190 9.42 -0.21 3.02
C ALA A 190 10.91 -0.40 3.28
N ALA A 191 11.38 -1.65 3.38
CA ALA A 191 12.79 -1.98 3.64
C ALA A 191 13.73 -1.52 2.51
N ASP A 192 13.24 -1.49 1.25
CA ASP A 192 13.98 -0.94 0.11
C ASP A 192 14.20 0.59 0.23
N GLY A 193 13.49 1.27 1.14
CA GLY A 193 13.60 2.71 1.39
C GLY A 193 13.12 3.62 0.25
N ALA A 194 12.69 3.04 -0.87
CA ALA A 194 12.23 3.77 -2.04
C ALA A 194 10.79 4.26 -1.90
N ILE A 195 9.95 3.52 -1.16
CA ILE A 195 8.54 3.81 -0.92
C ILE A 195 8.30 3.79 0.58
N SER A 196 7.66 4.83 1.10
CA SER A 196 7.13 4.82 2.47
C SER A 196 5.63 4.58 2.45
N VAL A 197 5.07 4.06 3.53
CA VAL A 197 3.67 3.63 3.57
C VAL A 197 2.93 4.32 4.71
N LEU A 198 1.79 4.93 4.40
CA LEU A 198 0.75 5.27 5.37
C LEU A 198 -0.32 4.18 5.28
N LEU A 199 -0.37 3.33 6.30
CA LEU A 199 -1.26 2.19 6.39
C LEU A 199 -2.43 2.51 7.31
N ILE A 200 -3.64 2.48 6.81
CA ILE A 200 -4.86 2.49 7.63
C ILE A 200 -5.29 1.05 7.82
N GLU A 201 -5.47 0.62 9.07
CA GLU A 201 -5.86 -0.75 9.37
C GLU A 201 -6.79 -0.83 10.60
N GLN A 202 -7.66 -1.83 10.57
CA GLN A 202 -8.40 -2.26 11.74
C GLN A 202 -7.71 -3.47 12.39
N ASN A 203 -7.03 -4.29 11.59
CA ASN A 203 -6.30 -5.45 12.07
C ASN A 203 -5.00 -5.02 12.75
N LEU A 204 -5.02 -5.04 14.09
CA LEU A 204 -3.88 -4.63 14.90
C LEU A 204 -2.67 -5.53 14.70
N GLY A 205 -2.88 -6.83 14.46
CA GLY A 205 -1.79 -7.78 14.18
C GLY A 205 -0.99 -7.37 12.95
N VAL A 206 -1.67 -7.02 11.86
CA VAL A 206 -1.03 -6.52 10.63
C VAL A 206 -0.31 -5.19 10.87
N ALA A 207 -0.96 -4.25 11.57
CA ALA A 207 -0.34 -2.96 11.87
C ALA A 207 0.96 -3.11 12.67
N ILE A 208 0.95 -3.94 13.72
CA ILE A 208 2.14 -4.24 14.55
C ILE A 208 3.23 -4.94 13.73
N GLU A 209 2.84 -5.85 12.84
CA GLU A 209 3.78 -6.63 12.03
C GLU A 209 4.52 -5.78 10.99
N VAL A 210 3.83 -4.76 10.44
CA VAL A 210 4.31 -4.01 9.26
C VAL A 210 4.88 -2.65 9.62
N ALA A 211 4.32 -1.97 10.66
CA ALA A 211 4.64 -0.58 10.95
C ALA A 211 5.85 -0.40 11.87
N ASP A 212 6.53 0.73 11.69
CA ASP A 212 7.53 1.23 12.64
C ASP A 212 6.85 1.96 13.80
N THR A 213 5.82 2.76 13.47
CA THR A 213 5.01 3.55 14.41
C THR A 213 3.54 3.27 14.20
N VAL A 214 2.80 3.21 15.30
CA VAL A 214 1.34 3.05 15.30
C VAL A 214 0.68 4.24 15.97
N ASP A 215 -0.19 4.90 15.22
CA ASP A 215 -1.06 5.98 15.69
C ASP A 215 -2.48 5.41 15.91
N VAL A 216 -2.99 5.56 17.13
CA VAL A 216 -4.32 5.10 17.50
C VAL A 216 -5.33 6.22 17.32
N MET A 217 -6.28 6.02 16.41
CA MET A 217 -7.31 7.01 16.09
C MET A 217 -8.62 6.69 16.82
N VAL A 218 -9.14 7.67 17.57
CA VAL A 218 -10.40 7.59 18.30
C VAL A 218 -11.19 8.86 18.04
N ASN A 219 -12.44 8.72 17.60
CA ASN A 219 -13.36 9.85 17.37
C ASN A 219 -12.73 11.01 16.59
N GLY A 220 -12.05 10.69 15.48
CA GLY A 220 -11.45 11.69 14.60
C GLY A 220 -10.12 12.30 15.08
N ARG A 221 -9.53 11.81 16.18
CA ARG A 221 -8.28 12.33 16.75
C ARG A 221 -7.25 11.23 16.91
N ILE A 222 -5.98 11.57 16.82
CA ILE A 222 -4.91 10.67 17.27
C ILE A 222 -4.87 10.73 18.80
N ALA A 223 -5.34 9.66 19.42
CA ALA A 223 -5.39 9.53 20.89
C ALA A 223 -4.02 9.17 21.46
N ARG A 224 -3.21 8.41 20.70
CA ARG A 224 -1.88 7.96 21.10
C ARG A 224 -1.04 7.61 19.87
N SER A 225 0.27 7.91 19.96
CA SER A 225 1.30 7.51 19.00
C SER A 225 2.40 6.77 19.74
N MET A 226 2.89 5.64 19.19
CA MET A 226 3.91 4.82 19.82
C MET A 226 4.65 3.94 18.81
N PRO A 227 5.87 3.50 19.10
CA PRO A 227 6.53 2.44 18.33
C PRO A 227 5.69 1.16 18.32
N ALA A 228 5.61 0.49 17.15
CA ALA A 228 4.82 -0.75 17.00
C ALA A 228 5.27 -1.84 17.99
N ARG A 229 6.57 -1.91 18.31
CA ARG A 229 7.13 -2.86 19.30
C ARG A 229 6.58 -2.67 20.72
N GLU A 230 6.29 -1.42 21.13
CA GLU A 230 5.68 -1.15 22.45
C GLU A 230 4.25 -1.66 22.50
N LEU A 231 3.49 -1.41 21.43
CA LEU A 231 2.14 -1.91 21.31
C LEU A 231 2.10 -3.44 21.25
N ALA A 232 3.06 -4.08 20.58
CA ALA A 232 3.21 -5.54 20.53
C ALA A 232 3.44 -6.17 21.91
N ALA A 233 4.18 -5.48 22.78
CA ALA A 233 4.55 -5.98 24.11
C ALA A 233 3.42 -5.85 25.16
N ASP A 234 2.41 -4.97 24.94
CA ASP A 234 1.36 -4.67 25.92
C ASP A 234 -0.02 -5.11 25.43
N ARG A 235 -0.39 -6.38 25.70
CA ARG A 235 -1.72 -6.93 25.38
C ARG A 235 -2.87 -6.16 26.07
N GLY A 236 -2.65 -5.69 27.29
CA GLY A 236 -3.65 -4.91 28.01
C GLY A 236 -3.92 -3.55 27.36
N LEU A 237 -2.88 -2.92 26.80
CA LEU A 237 -3.01 -1.70 26.02
C LEU A 237 -3.77 -1.97 24.70
N GLN A 238 -3.44 -3.06 24.00
CA GLN A 238 -4.15 -3.46 22.77
C GLN A 238 -5.66 -3.62 23.04
N GLN A 239 -6.03 -4.30 24.12
CA GLN A 239 -7.42 -4.47 24.53
C GLN A 239 -8.12 -3.14 24.82
N ARG A 240 -7.50 -2.27 25.60
CA ARG A 240 -8.06 -0.96 25.97
C ARG A 240 -8.26 -0.03 24.77
N LEU A 241 -7.27 0.02 23.87
CA LEU A 241 -7.30 0.95 22.74
C LEU A 241 -8.30 0.55 21.66
N LEU A 242 -8.52 -0.74 21.47
CA LEU A 242 -9.41 -1.24 20.42
C LEU A 242 -10.73 -1.78 20.95
N GLY A 243 -10.91 -1.83 22.27
CA GLY A 243 -12.13 -2.35 22.89
C GLY A 243 -12.36 -3.84 22.61
N VAL A 244 -11.28 -4.59 22.35
CA VAL A 244 -11.33 -6.05 22.24
C VAL A 244 -11.27 -6.59 23.65
N THR A 245 -12.43 -6.91 24.23
CA THR A 245 -12.50 -7.80 25.39
C THR A 245 -12.06 -9.18 24.90
N VAL A 246 -10.88 -9.63 25.31
CA VAL A 246 -10.55 -11.05 25.23
C VAL A 246 -11.53 -11.72 26.20
N GLY A 247 -12.48 -12.46 25.66
CA GLY A 247 -13.29 -13.37 26.44
C GLY A 247 -12.34 -14.26 27.25
N ALA A 248 -12.61 -14.39 28.54
CA ALA A 248 -11.98 -15.37 29.38
C ALA A 248 -12.06 -16.75 28.70
N ASP A 249 -10.99 -17.50 28.86
CA ASP A 249 -10.81 -18.88 28.47
C ASP A 249 -12.15 -19.65 28.37
N GLU A 250 -12.62 -19.87 27.16
CA GLU A 250 -13.56 -20.93 26.87
C GLU A 250 -12.77 -21.99 26.08
N ASP A 251 -12.40 -23.04 26.81
CA ASP A 251 -12.13 -24.36 26.28
C ASP A 251 -13.32 -24.79 25.41
N GLU A 252 -13.32 -24.47 24.12
CA GLU A 252 -14.21 -25.12 23.18
C GLU A 252 -13.40 -26.09 22.34
N THR A 253 -13.43 -27.34 22.79
CA THR A 253 -13.30 -28.49 21.92
C THR A 253 -14.47 -28.51 20.95
N ALA A 254 -14.38 -27.80 19.85
CA ALA A 254 -15.31 -27.88 18.75
C ALA A 254 -14.82 -28.91 17.75
N ASP A 255 -15.59 -29.95 17.66
CA ASP A 255 -15.58 -31.04 16.69
C ASP A 255 -15.36 -30.54 15.26
N ALA A 256 -14.17 -30.74 14.72
CA ALA A 256 -13.80 -30.33 13.37
C ALA A 256 -14.12 -31.46 12.38
N ALA A 257 -15.38 -31.48 11.92
CA ALA A 257 -15.76 -32.28 10.77
C ALA A 257 -15.44 -31.53 9.48
N GLY A 258 -14.42 -32.00 8.76
CA GLY A 258 -14.37 -31.96 7.30
C GLY A 258 -13.97 -30.67 6.61
N VAL A 259 -12.85 -30.04 6.98
CA VAL A 259 -12.16 -29.08 6.10
C VAL A 259 -11.03 -29.85 5.38
N PRO A 260 -10.99 -29.88 4.03
CA PRO A 260 -9.85 -30.46 3.33
C PRO A 260 -8.58 -29.70 3.68
N ALA A 261 -7.50 -30.43 3.97
CA ALA A 261 -6.19 -29.86 4.25
C ALA A 261 -5.75 -28.92 3.12
N PRO A 262 -5.17 -27.75 3.43
CA PRO A 262 -4.60 -26.90 2.41
C PRO A 262 -3.48 -27.63 1.69
N PRO A 263 -3.23 -27.33 0.40
CA PRO A 263 -2.14 -27.93 -0.35
C PRO A 263 -0.78 -27.69 0.33
N ASP A 264 0.07 -28.70 0.40
CA ASP A 264 1.35 -28.71 1.11
C ASP A 264 2.42 -27.73 0.59
N GLU A 265 2.17 -27.00 -0.50
CA GLU A 265 3.07 -25.97 -0.99
C GLU A 265 2.49 -24.58 -0.80
N PRO A 266 3.23 -23.65 -0.18
CA PRO A 266 2.81 -22.24 -0.12
C PRO A 266 2.75 -21.69 -1.52
N ILE A 267 1.55 -21.26 -1.96
CA ILE A 267 1.37 -20.58 -3.24
C ILE A 267 2.07 -19.24 -3.15
N GLU A 268 3.24 -19.08 -3.77
CA GLU A 268 3.92 -17.80 -3.88
C GLU A 268 3.06 -16.84 -4.72
N ILE A 269 2.44 -15.86 -4.07
CA ILE A 269 1.64 -14.83 -4.73
C ILE A 269 2.53 -13.66 -5.17
N PHE A 270 3.72 -13.51 -4.59
CA PHE A 270 4.69 -12.49 -5.02
C PHE A 270 6.13 -12.99 -4.86
N THR A 271 6.99 -12.53 -5.75
CA THR A 271 8.43 -12.71 -5.67
C THR A 271 9.08 -11.33 -5.64
N VAL A 272 9.90 -11.08 -4.65
CA VAL A 272 10.61 -9.80 -4.55
C VAL A 272 12.05 -10.00 -4.99
N LYS A 273 12.43 -9.34 -6.10
CA LYS A 273 13.84 -9.21 -6.52
C LYS A 273 14.34 -7.84 -6.13
N ARG A 274 15.50 -7.78 -5.47
CA ARG A 274 16.18 -6.52 -5.15
C ARG A 274 16.61 -5.80 -6.44
N ALA A 275 16.59 -4.47 -6.41
CA ALA A 275 17.16 -3.67 -7.49
C ALA A 275 18.70 -3.89 -7.47
N GLY A 276 19.19 -4.78 -8.33
CA GLY A 276 20.61 -5.19 -8.40
C GLY A 276 20.82 -6.63 -8.86
N ASP A 277 19.78 -7.47 -8.82
CA ASP A 277 19.89 -8.88 -9.20
C ASP A 277 19.77 -9.15 -10.71
N GLU A 278 19.74 -8.11 -11.55
CA GLU A 278 19.82 -8.29 -12.99
C GLU A 278 21.27 -8.58 -13.39
N ALA A 279 21.54 -9.85 -13.71
CA ALA A 279 22.76 -10.23 -14.39
C ALA A 279 22.89 -9.42 -15.71
N PRO A 280 24.09 -8.91 -16.05
CA PRO A 280 24.27 -8.09 -17.24
C PRO A 280 23.86 -8.90 -18.48
N ALA A 281 22.91 -8.37 -19.24
CA ALA A 281 22.45 -8.96 -20.49
C ALA A 281 23.64 -9.17 -21.42
N HIS A 282 23.98 -10.42 -21.73
CA HIS A 282 24.94 -10.78 -22.76
C HIS A 282 24.52 -10.11 -24.08
N ARG A 283 25.25 -9.06 -24.47
CA ARG A 283 25.15 -8.47 -25.81
C ARG A 283 25.52 -9.56 -26.83
N ARG A 284 24.52 -10.15 -27.45
CA ARG A 284 24.71 -10.98 -28.65
C ARG A 284 25.26 -10.07 -29.76
N ARG A 285 26.47 -10.34 -30.23
CA ARG A 285 27.05 -9.70 -31.42
C ARG A 285 26.14 -10.02 -32.62
N PRO A 286 25.82 -9.03 -33.48
CA PRO A 286 25.10 -9.31 -34.72
C PRO A 286 25.97 -10.19 -35.66
N PRO A 287 25.36 -11.10 -36.42
CA PRO A 287 26.09 -11.94 -37.37
C PRO A 287 26.69 -11.08 -38.45
N SER A 288 27.98 -11.37 -38.76
CA SER A 288 28.76 -10.73 -39.83
C SER A 288 28.10 -11.00 -41.18
N ARG A 289 27.86 -9.95 -41.98
CA ARG A 289 27.36 -10.01 -43.36
C ARG A 289 28.41 -10.71 -44.26
N PRO A 290 28.00 -11.60 -45.19
CA PRO A 290 28.91 -12.22 -46.13
C PRO A 290 29.37 -11.17 -47.16
N ARG A 291 30.67 -11.18 -47.45
CA ARG A 291 31.31 -10.35 -48.53
C ARG A 291 30.73 -10.79 -49.88
N ARG A 292 30.13 -9.86 -50.63
CA ARG A 292 29.80 -10.05 -52.04
C ARG A 292 31.08 -9.91 -52.85
N HIS A 293 31.50 -10.97 -53.56
CA HIS A 293 32.41 -10.88 -54.68
C HIS A 293 31.69 -10.17 -55.81
N ARG A 294 32.36 -9.15 -56.37
CA ARG A 294 32.05 -8.62 -57.68
C ARG A 294 33.01 -9.24 -58.70
N PRO A 295 32.52 -9.50 -59.92
CA PRO A 295 33.35 -9.96 -61.04
C PRO A 295 34.32 -8.87 -61.57
#